data_1eccdb3cf8d527ec09923ee2fe8ba7d2
#
_entry.id   1eccdb3cf8d527ec09923ee2fe8ba7d2
#
_cell.length_a   1.000
_cell.length_b   1.000
_cell.length_c   1.000
_cell.angle_alpha   90.00
_cell.angle_beta   90.00
_cell.angle_gamma   90.00
#
_symmetry.space_group_name_H-M   'P 1'
#
loop_
_entity.id
_entity.type
_entity.pdbx_description
1 polymer ?
#
loop_
_entity_poly.entity_id
_entity_poly.type
_entity_poly.pdbx_seq_one_letter_code
_entity_poly.pdbx_strand_id
1 'polypeptide(L)'
;AVSDVIIDPEIADLGSSAKFERDLRRAVTDYLTQTRRFAMIDRDFLASTQKELEFIASGNTPTIELARLGNKVGTDYLVIMTLNELTNQQTSRIYKTARVQKTTKQFGVDVSLRIIDVATSQIKFAYTIAEVSHDDYGDLAKDVGFLSGQVISNAIFPARVVAVADDIVTINQGGKTLKIGETYNLVKLGKSVSDPYTKERLGRLETKVGKVEISDVQAK
;
A
#
# COMPACT_ATOMS: atom_id res chain seq x y z
N ALA A 1 3.32 -10.10 2.31
CA ALA A 1 4.62 -9.42 2.35
C ALA A 1 4.70 -8.35 1.26
N VAL A 2 5.51 -7.33 1.47
CA VAL A 2 5.92 -6.36 0.44
C VAL A 2 7.33 -6.76 0.01
N SER A 3 7.56 -6.90 -1.32
CA SER A 3 8.89 -7.17 -1.86
C SER A 3 9.73 -5.89 -1.91
N ASP A 4 11.00 -6.04 -2.27
CA ASP A 4 11.80 -4.90 -2.72
C ASP A 4 11.14 -4.23 -3.92
N VAL A 5 11.26 -2.91 -4.02
CA VAL A 5 10.75 -2.16 -5.17
C VAL A 5 11.72 -2.39 -6.33
N ILE A 6 11.19 -2.84 -7.44
CA ILE A 6 11.96 -2.99 -8.68
C ILE A 6 12.17 -1.58 -9.25
N ILE A 7 13.40 -1.22 -9.50
CA ILE A 7 13.75 0.05 -10.15
C ILE A 7 13.92 -0.22 -11.64
N ASP A 8 13.24 0.56 -12.47
CA ASP A 8 13.43 0.48 -13.92
C ASP A 8 14.91 0.77 -14.26
N PRO A 9 15.57 -0.04 -15.11
CA PRO A 9 16.96 0.17 -15.47
C PRO A 9 17.29 1.57 -16.01
N GLU A 10 16.33 2.22 -16.66
CA GLU A 10 16.53 3.56 -17.22
C GLU A 10 16.70 4.66 -16.14
N ILE A 11 16.20 4.41 -14.92
CA ILE A 11 16.27 5.35 -13.81
C ILE A 11 17.17 4.86 -12.67
N ALA A 12 17.75 3.67 -12.78
CA ALA A 12 18.58 3.05 -11.74
C ALA A 12 19.83 3.87 -11.40
N ASP A 13 20.38 4.58 -12.38
CA ASP A 13 21.60 5.40 -12.22
C ASP A 13 21.32 6.77 -11.55
N LEU A 14 20.07 7.13 -11.31
CA LEU A 14 19.72 8.30 -10.53
C LEU A 14 20.09 8.04 -9.06
N GLY A 15 21.12 8.69 -8.53
CA GLY A 15 21.64 8.45 -7.17
C GLY A 15 20.61 8.60 -6.03
N SER A 16 19.41 9.09 -6.34
CA SER A 16 18.26 9.21 -5.44
C SER A 16 17.30 8.03 -5.49
N SER A 17 17.34 7.18 -6.53
CA SER A 17 16.37 6.10 -6.76
C SER A 17 16.40 5.04 -5.65
N ALA A 18 17.59 4.60 -5.23
CA ALA A 18 17.75 3.62 -4.15
C ALA A 18 17.27 4.13 -2.77
N LYS A 19 17.38 5.45 -2.52
CA LYS A 19 16.83 6.05 -1.30
C LYS A 19 15.31 6.09 -1.37
N PHE A 20 14.76 6.51 -2.50
CA PHE A 20 13.32 6.58 -2.72
C PHE A 20 12.68 5.20 -2.59
N GLU A 21 13.31 4.18 -3.17
CA GLU A 21 12.89 2.78 -3.08
C GLU A 21 12.69 2.37 -1.61
N ARG A 22 13.71 2.57 -0.77
CA ARG A 22 13.66 2.22 0.66
C ARG A 22 12.59 3.01 1.41
N ASP A 23 12.51 4.32 1.17
CA ASP A 23 11.56 5.19 1.85
C ASP A 23 10.13 4.85 1.44
N LEU A 24 9.87 4.55 0.16
CA LEU A 24 8.59 4.09 -0.36
C LEU A 24 8.17 2.75 0.27
N ARG A 25 9.05 1.74 0.22
CA ARG A 25 8.78 0.42 0.79
C ARG A 25 8.45 0.50 2.29
N ARG A 26 9.23 1.30 3.03
CA ARG A 26 8.97 1.56 4.45
C ARG A 26 7.60 2.20 4.66
N ALA A 27 7.28 3.25 3.90
CA ALA A 27 6.00 3.96 4.04
C ALA A 27 4.79 3.04 3.77
N VAL A 28 4.86 2.17 2.74
CA VAL A 28 3.84 1.18 2.45
C VAL A 28 3.72 0.15 3.58
N THR A 29 4.84 -0.39 4.05
CA THR A 29 4.86 -1.38 5.14
C THR A 29 4.30 -0.80 6.43
N ASP A 30 4.69 0.42 6.78
CA ASP A 30 4.19 1.12 7.96
C ASP A 30 2.68 1.37 7.87
N TYR A 31 2.19 1.83 6.70
CA TYR A 31 0.76 2.03 6.47
C TYR A 31 -0.02 0.73 6.66
N LEU A 32 0.37 -0.34 5.95
CA LEU A 32 -0.32 -1.63 6.02
C LEU A 32 -0.32 -2.22 7.45
N THR A 33 0.79 -2.08 8.16
CA THR A 33 0.91 -2.51 9.57
C THR A 33 -0.05 -1.72 10.48
N GLN A 34 -0.13 -0.40 10.28
CA GLN A 34 -1.00 0.49 11.06
C GLN A 34 -2.49 0.22 10.83
N THR A 35 -2.89 -0.33 9.68
CA THR A 35 -4.28 -0.73 9.44
C THR A 35 -4.73 -1.88 10.33
N ARG A 36 -3.79 -2.64 10.93
CA ARG A 36 -4.03 -3.86 11.73
C ARG A 36 -4.85 -4.94 11.02
N ARG A 37 -4.90 -4.89 9.69
CA ARG A 37 -5.60 -5.88 8.84
C ARG A 37 -4.66 -6.88 8.24
N PHE A 38 -3.37 -6.56 8.23
CA PHE A 38 -2.33 -7.38 7.65
C PHE A 38 -1.38 -7.86 8.73
N ALA A 39 -1.12 -9.18 8.75
CA ALA A 39 0.04 -9.73 9.44
C ALA A 39 1.26 -9.53 8.53
N MET A 40 1.97 -8.43 8.70
CA MET A 40 3.11 -8.09 7.87
C MET A 40 4.31 -9.00 8.19
N ILE A 41 4.95 -9.52 7.14
CA ILE A 41 6.19 -10.27 7.25
C ILE A 41 7.31 -9.35 6.78
N ASP A 42 8.22 -9.04 7.69
CA ASP A 42 9.42 -8.27 7.38
C ASP A 42 10.52 -9.21 6.89
N ARG A 43 10.86 -9.12 5.62
CA ARG A 43 11.86 -9.98 5.00
C ARG A 43 13.28 -9.48 5.21
N ASP A 44 13.47 -8.21 5.52
CA ASP A 44 14.81 -7.63 5.78
C ASP A 44 15.42 -8.19 7.06
N PHE A 45 14.57 -8.59 8.01
CA PHE A 45 15.00 -9.14 9.30
C PHE A 45 14.87 -10.68 9.39
N LEU A 46 14.55 -11.35 8.28
CA LEU A 46 14.44 -12.83 8.29
C LEU A 46 15.73 -13.52 8.76
N ALA A 47 16.90 -13.03 8.36
CA ALA A 47 18.18 -13.60 8.79
C ALA A 47 18.42 -13.43 10.30
N SER A 48 18.00 -12.31 10.88
CA SER A 48 18.07 -12.06 12.32
C SER A 48 17.06 -12.91 13.07
N THR A 49 15.86 -13.02 12.56
CA THR A 49 14.80 -13.88 13.09
C THR A 49 15.22 -15.35 13.03
N GLN A 50 15.87 -15.78 11.96
CA GLN A 50 16.34 -17.16 11.81
C GLN A 50 17.44 -17.51 12.82
N LYS A 51 18.38 -16.58 13.12
CA LYS A 51 19.38 -16.77 14.18
C LYS A 51 18.72 -16.92 15.56
N GLU A 52 17.67 -16.13 15.85
CA GLU A 52 16.92 -16.24 17.08
C GLU A 52 16.18 -17.58 17.16
N LEU A 53 15.61 -18.04 16.03
CA LEU A 53 14.96 -19.34 15.92
C LEU A 53 15.94 -20.48 16.13
N GLU A 54 17.16 -20.42 15.60
CA GLU A 54 18.24 -21.38 15.81
C GLU A 54 18.69 -21.40 17.28
N PHE A 55 18.80 -20.24 17.92
CA PHE A 55 19.10 -20.14 19.34
C PHE A 55 17.99 -20.80 20.21
N ILE A 56 16.73 -20.53 19.89
CA ILE A 56 15.59 -21.15 20.55
C ILE A 56 15.59 -22.66 20.34
N ALA A 57 15.89 -23.14 19.12
CA ALA A 57 15.95 -24.55 18.78
C ALA A 57 17.13 -25.31 19.44
N SER A 58 18.16 -24.60 19.91
CA SER A 58 19.32 -25.19 20.60
C SER A 58 19.04 -25.72 22.00
N GLY A 59 17.79 -25.71 22.48
CA GLY A 59 17.34 -26.44 23.66
C GLY A 59 17.05 -25.61 24.91
N ASN A 60 17.12 -24.29 24.82
CA ASN A 60 16.88 -23.40 25.97
C ASN A 60 15.41 -22.93 26.09
N THR A 61 14.49 -23.45 25.28
CA THR A 61 13.10 -22.98 25.22
C THR A 61 12.08 -24.12 25.31
N PRO A 62 10.91 -23.89 25.93
CA PRO A 62 9.85 -24.89 26.06
C PRO A 62 9.32 -25.42 24.71
N THR A 63 9.00 -26.71 24.68
CA THR A 63 8.56 -27.45 23.48
C THR A 63 7.35 -26.86 22.73
N ILE A 64 6.51 -26.07 23.41
CA ILE A 64 5.33 -25.40 22.83
C ILE A 64 5.72 -24.28 21.86
N GLU A 65 6.82 -23.59 22.09
CA GLU A 65 7.30 -22.54 21.18
C GLU A 65 7.98 -23.14 19.94
N LEU A 66 8.63 -24.28 20.05
CA LEU A 66 9.22 -25.02 18.92
C LEU A 66 8.16 -25.44 17.88
N ALA A 67 6.96 -25.81 18.32
CA ALA A 67 5.87 -26.17 17.43
C ALA A 67 5.31 -24.98 16.64
N ARG A 68 5.36 -23.77 17.20
CA ARG A 68 5.01 -22.51 16.50
C ARG A 68 6.04 -22.11 15.46
N LEU A 69 7.30 -22.45 15.65
CA LEU A 69 8.43 -22.09 14.80
C LEU A 69 8.54 -23.01 13.57
N GLY A 70 8.03 -24.25 13.63
CA GLY A 70 8.04 -25.21 12.53
C GLY A 70 7.14 -24.85 11.35
N ASN A 71 6.14 -23.99 11.56
CA ASN A 71 5.35 -23.43 10.49
C ASN A 71 6.11 -22.24 9.88
N LYS A 72 6.84 -22.48 8.79
CA LYS A 72 7.34 -21.39 7.94
C LYS A 72 6.15 -20.52 7.59
N VAL A 73 6.12 -19.31 8.12
CA VAL A 73 5.05 -18.35 7.89
C VAL A 73 5.06 -18.02 6.40
N GLY A 74 4.17 -18.66 5.63
CA GLY A 74 3.91 -18.30 4.25
C GLY A 74 3.18 -16.97 4.19
N THR A 75 3.34 -16.26 3.10
CA THR A 75 2.54 -15.06 2.85
C THR A 75 1.41 -15.40 1.88
N ASP A 76 0.19 -14.94 2.16
CA ASP A 76 -0.95 -15.13 1.25
C ASP A 76 -0.82 -14.25 0.02
N TYR A 77 -0.33 -13.02 0.22
CA TYR A 77 -0.16 -12.02 -0.84
C TYR A 77 1.25 -11.47 -0.88
N LEU A 78 1.78 -11.36 -2.09
CA LEU A 78 3.02 -10.66 -2.37
C LEU A 78 2.70 -9.37 -3.13
N VAL A 79 3.11 -8.24 -2.57
CA VAL A 79 3.01 -6.93 -3.23
C VAL A 79 4.35 -6.64 -3.90
N ILE A 80 4.31 -6.44 -5.21
CA ILE A 80 5.46 -6.02 -6.02
C ILE A 80 5.20 -4.60 -6.48
N MET A 81 6.15 -3.72 -6.25
CA MET A 81 6.15 -2.35 -6.74
C MET A 81 7.27 -2.17 -7.76
N THR A 82 7.01 -1.41 -8.82
CA THR A 82 8.01 -1.04 -9.81
C THR A 82 8.04 0.49 -9.91
N LEU A 83 9.20 1.07 -9.70
CA LEU A 83 9.45 2.48 -9.93
C LEU A 83 9.71 2.67 -11.42
N ASN A 84 8.74 3.23 -12.15
CA ASN A 84 8.79 3.38 -13.61
C ASN A 84 9.45 4.70 -14.00
N GLU A 85 9.18 5.77 -13.24
CA GLU A 85 9.72 7.09 -13.51
C GLU A 85 10.04 7.83 -12.21
N LEU A 86 11.11 8.60 -12.24
CA LEU A 86 11.51 9.48 -11.15
C LEU A 86 12.08 10.76 -11.77
N THR A 87 11.35 11.86 -11.65
CA THR A 87 11.77 13.14 -12.20
C THR A 87 12.23 14.10 -11.12
N ASN A 88 13.20 14.95 -11.49
CA ASN A 88 13.68 16.06 -10.67
C ASN A 88 13.76 17.30 -11.55
N GLN A 89 12.75 18.15 -11.47
CA GLN A 89 12.71 19.39 -12.21
C GLN A 89 13.12 20.55 -11.30
N GLN A 90 14.07 21.34 -11.77
CA GLN A 90 14.51 22.53 -11.07
C GLN A 90 14.25 23.77 -11.92
N THR A 91 13.41 24.67 -11.41
CA THR A 91 13.09 25.94 -12.06
C THR A 91 13.65 27.07 -11.23
N SER A 92 14.48 27.92 -11.85
CA SER A 92 15.02 29.12 -11.22
C SER A 92 14.42 30.37 -11.82
N ARG A 93 13.83 31.22 -11.00
CA ARG A 93 13.31 32.53 -11.39
C ARG A 93 14.08 33.63 -10.69
N ILE A 94 14.58 34.61 -11.49
CA ILE A 94 15.27 35.78 -10.98
C ILE A 94 14.27 36.93 -10.92
N TYR A 95 14.01 37.43 -9.73
CA TYR A 95 13.18 38.62 -9.50
C TYR A 95 14.07 39.84 -9.53
N LYS A 96 14.14 40.49 -10.71
CA LYS A 96 15.02 41.66 -10.95
C LYS A 96 14.79 42.82 -9.96
N THR A 97 13.54 43.04 -9.54
CA THR A 97 13.15 44.09 -8.62
C THR A 97 13.68 43.87 -7.19
N ALA A 98 13.73 42.62 -6.75
CA ALA A 98 14.15 42.23 -5.39
C ALA A 98 15.60 41.73 -5.34
N ARG A 99 16.27 41.56 -6.49
CA ARG A 99 17.59 40.92 -6.62
C ARG A 99 17.66 39.54 -5.93
N VAL A 100 16.53 38.80 -5.93
CA VAL A 100 16.42 37.49 -5.31
C VAL A 100 16.24 36.45 -6.42
N GLN A 101 17.04 35.39 -6.36
CA GLN A 101 16.84 34.19 -7.16
C GLN A 101 16.04 33.17 -6.33
N LYS A 102 14.85 32.82 -6.79
CA LYS A 102 14.05 31.75 -6.19
C LYS A 102 14.22 30.50 -7.05
N THR A 103 14.74 29.44 -6.46
CA THR A 103 14.82 28.12 -7.07
C THR A 103 13.73 27.25 -6.47
N THR A 104 12.88 26.69 -7.33
CA THR A 104 11.84 25.73 -6.94
C THR A 104 12.25 24.38 -7.52
N LYS A 105 12.24 23.36 -6.69
CA LYS A 105 12.44 21.96 -7.09
C LYS A 105 11.08 21.27 -7.10
N GLN A 106 10.86 20.40 -8.06
CA GLN A 106 9.68 19.56 -8.14
C GLN A 106 10.13 18.15 -8.50
N PHE A 107 9.76 17.21 -7.65
CA PHE A 107 10.02 15.78 -7.84
C PHE A 107 8.74 15.11 -8.26
N GLY A 108 8.79 14.31 -9.30
CA GLY A 108 7.65 13.53 -9.78
C GLY A 108 7.98 12.05 -9.81
N VAL A 109 6.96 11.21 -9.70
CA VAL A 109 7.15 9.76 -9.70
C VAL A 109 5.96 9.03 -10.27
N ASP A 110 6.24 7.93 -10.98
CA ASP A 110 5.28 6.92 -11.40
C ASP A 110 5.67 5.57 -10.80
N VAL A 111 4.71 4.93 -10.12
CA VAL A 111 4.89 3.62 -9.48
C VAL A 111 3.79 2.67 -9.92
N SER A 112 4.17 1.55 -10.51
CA SER A 112 3.27 0.43 -10.75
C SER A 112 3.28 -0.53 -9.56
N LEU A 113 2.11 -1.02 -9.17
CA LEU A 113 1.98 -2.03 -8.13
C LEU A 113 1.17 -3.23 -8.62
N ARG A 114 1.57 -4.43 -8.19
CA ARG A 114 0.89 -5.71 -8.47
C ARG A 114 0.73 -6.48 -7.17
N ILE A 115 -0.43 -7.07 -6.99
CA ILE A 115 -0.72 -7.98 -5.88
C ILE A 115 -0.82 -9.39 -6.44
N ILE A 116 0.06 -10.26 -6.00
CA ILE A 116 0.11 -11.67 -6.41
C ILE A 116 -0.42 -12.53 -5.27
N ASP A 117 -1.35 -13.41 -5.58
CA ASP A 117 -1.78 -14.49 -4.71
C ASP A 117 -0.71 -15.60 -4.77
N VAL A 118 -0.05 -15.83 -3.63
CA VAL A 118 1.10 -16.75 -3.60
C VAL A 118 0.69 -18.20 -3.81
N ALA A 119 -0.51 -18.59 -3.34
CA ALA A 119 -1.00 -19.94 -3.48
C ALA A 119 -1.29 -20.34 -4.92
N THR A 120 -1.76 -19.37 -5.74
CA THR A 120 -2.13 -19.61 -7.14
C THR A 120 -1.12 -19.01 -8.14
N SER A 121 -0.17 -18.19 -7.66
CA SER A 121 0.77 -17.42 -8.47
C SER A 121 0.09 -16.46 -9.48
N GLN A 122 -1.17 -16.11 -9.24
CA GLN A 122 -1.93 -15.24 -10.11
C GLN A 122 -1.85 -13.78 -9.66
N ILE A 123 -1.79 -12.87 -10.62
CA ILE A 123 -1.96 -11.44 -10.36
C ILE A 123 -3.43 -11.20 -10.06
N LYS A 124 -3.74 -10.81 -8.82
CA LYS A 124 -5.10 -10.47 -8.38
C LYS A 124 -5.47 -9.03 -8.64
N PHE A 125 -4.47 -8.15 -8.67
CA PHE A 125 -4.69 -6.74 -8.83
C PHE A 125 -3.43 -6.06 -9.38
N ALA A 126 -3.61 -5.10 -10.27
CA ALA A 126 -2.56 -4.23 -10.78
C ALA A 126 -3.07 -2.79 -10.83
N TYR A 127 -2.21 -1.84 -10.49
CA TYR A 127 -2.53 -0.43 -10.48
C TYR A 127 -1.27 0.40 -10.72
N THR A 128 -1.40 1.57 -11.35
CA THR A 128 -0.30 2.52 -11.51
C THR A 128 -0.69 3.84 -10.83
N ILE A 129 0.16 4.30 -9.94
CA ILE A 129 0.11 5.63 -9.36
C ILE A 129 1.01 6.49 -10.21
N ALA A 130 0.42 7.40 -10.95
CA ALA A 130 1.11 8.27 -11.90
C ALA A 130 0.92 9.74 -11.54
N GLU A 131 1.80 10.59 -12.08
CA GLU A 131 1.71 12.06 -12.00
C GLU A 131 1.72 12.61 -10.56
N VAL A 132 2.21 11.87 -9.59
CA VAL A 132 2.39 12.39 -8.22
C VAL A 132 3.64 13.24 -8.17
N SER A 133 3.51 14.47 -7.69
CA SER A 133 4.65 15.38 -7.57
C SER A 133 4.65 16.14 -6.25
N HIS A 134 5.83 16.46 -5.75
CA HIS A 134 6.05 17.19 -4.50
C HIS A 134 7.31 18.06 -4.60
N ASP A 135 7.42 19.07 -3.79
CA ASP A 135 8.60 19.94 -3.69
C ASP A 135 9.68 19.37 -2.75
N ASP A 136 9.33 18.39 -1.91
CA ASP A 136 10.24 17.62 -1.09
C ASP A 136 10.21 16.13 -1.46
N TYR A 137 11.40 15.54 -1.56
CA TYR A 137 11.57 14.15 -1.98
C TYR A 137 11.10 13.13 -0.94
N GLY A 138 11.30 13.44 0.33
CA GLY A 138 10.88 12.56 1.43
C GLY A 138 9.37 12.56 1.60
N ASP A 139 8.73 13.69 1.36
CA ASP A 139 7.27 13.82 1.41
C ASP A 139 6.64 13.16 0.19
N LEU A 140 7.25 13.24 -1.00
CA LEU A 140 6.83 12.47 -2.17
C LEU A 140 6.78 10.96 -1.88
N ALA A 141 7.83 10.40 -1.26
CA ALA A 141 7.87 8.97 -0.93
C ALA A 141 6.79 8.57 0.10
N LYS A 142 6.48 9.45 1.06
CA LYS A 142 5.40 9.24 2.03
C LYS A 142 4.03 9.27 1.39
N ASP A 143 3.78 10.25 0.52
CA ASP A 143 2.49 10.42 -0.16
C ASP A 143 2.21 9.24 -1.09
N VAL A 144 3.19 8.84 -1.90
CA VAL A 144 3.08 7.65 -2.76
C VAL A 144 2.94 6.38 -1.95
N GLY A 145 3.66 6.27 -0.82
CA GLY A 145 3.53 5.15 0.10
C GLY A 145 2.15 5.05 0.73
N PHE A 146 1.58 6.18 1.13
CA PHE A 146 0.21 6.26 1.65
C PHE A 146 -0.82 5.85 0.59
N LEU A 147 -0.74 6.40 -0.62
CA LEU A 147 -1.62 6.06 -1.74
C LEU A 147 -1.50 4.58 -2.11
N SER A 148 -0.28 4.06 -2.21
CA SER A 148 -0.02 2.63 -2.47
C SER A 148 -0.67 1.75 -1.40
N GLY A 149 -0.46 2.08 -0.13
CA GLY A 149 -1.06 1.37 0.99
C GLY A 149 -2.58 1.39 0.99
N GLN A 150 -3.21 2.52 0.66
CA GLN A 150 -4.65 2.65 0.47
C GLN A 150 -5.17 1.74 -0.65
N VAL A 151 -4.52 1.78 -1.80
CA VAL A 151 -4.88 0.97 -2.97
C VAL A 151 -4.80 -0.52 -2.63
N ILE A 152 -3.70 -0.97 -2.01
CA ILE A 152 -3.50 -2.36 -1.57
C ILE A 152 -4.57 -2.76 -0.55
N SER A 153 -4.81 -1.91 0.46
CA SER A 153 -5.79 -2.20 1.49
C SER A 153 -7.20 -2.34 0.91
N ASN A 154 -7.59 -1.46 0.00
CA ASN A 154 -8.90 -1.50 -0.64
C ASN A 154 -9.06 -2.69 -1.60
N ALA A 155 -7.99 -3.09 -2.29
CA ALA A 155 -8.01 -4.24 -3.19
C ALA A 155 -8.21 -5.58 -2.44
N ILE A 156 -7.56 -5.74 -1.27
CA ILE A 156 -7.62 -6.97 -0.48
C ILE A 156 -8.79 -6.94 0.52
N PHE A 157 -9.00 -5.81 1.19
CA PHE A 157 -10.03 -5.59 2.20
C PHE A 157 -10.87 -4.35 1.88
N PRO A 158 -11.77 -4.41 0.90
CA PRO A 158 -12.61 -3.27 0.55
C PRO A 158 -13.47 -2.81 1.73
N ALA A 159 -13.73 -1.52 1.81
CA ALA A 159 -14.63 -0.95 2.80
C ALA A 159 -16.03 -1.56 2.66
N ARG A 160 -16.64 -1.96 3.77
CA ARG A 160 -17.99 -2.53 3.80
C ARG A 160 -18.81 -1.88 4.89
N VAL A 161 -20.06 -1.65 4.59
CA VAL A 161 -21.07 -1.27 5.58
C VAL A 161 -21.31 -2.46 6.51
N VAL A 162 -21.18 -2.25 7.81
CA VAL A 162 -21.42 -3.27 8.85
C VAL A 162 -22.67 -2.97 9.67
N ALA A 163 -23.08 -1.70 9.76
CA ALA A 163 -24.32 -1.30 10.40
C ALA A 163 -24.88 -0.03 9.77
N VAL A 164 -26.19 0.13 9.86
CA VAL A 164 -26.91 1.35 9.49
C VAL A 164 -27.86 1.65 10.63
N ALA A 165 -27.82 2.86 11.16
CA ALA A 165 -28.73 3.35 12.17
C ALA A 165 -29.14 4.79 11.78
N ASP A 166 -30.42 4.98 11.50
CA ASP A 166 -30.95 6.22 10.97
C ASP A 166 -30.15 6.72 9.74
N ASP A 167 -29.56 7.89 9.82
CA ASP A 167 -28.70 8.46 8.76
C ASP A 167 -27.21 8.14 8.91
N ILE A 168 -26.85 7.29 9.90
CA ILE A 168 -25.46 6.94 10.19
C ILE A 168 -25.13 5.56 9.61
N VAL A 169 -24.06 5.54 8.81
CA VAL A 169 -23.51 4.31 8.22
C VAL A 169 -22.18 3.97 8.89
N THR A 170 -22.12 2.82 9.54
CA THR A 170 -20.87 2.32 10.10
C THR A 170 -20.16 1.41 9.09
N ILE A 171 -18.88 1.68 8.86
CA ILE A 171 -18.04 0.90 7.94
C ILE A 171 -16.94 0.16 8.71
N ASN A 172 -16.49 -0.94 8.13
CA ASN A 172 -15.48 -1.82 8.74
C ASN A 172 -14.05 -1.30 8.62
N GLN A 173 -13.85 -0.03 8.30
CA GLN A 173 -12.54 0.63 8.25
C GLN A 173 -12.50 1.78 9.25
N GLY A 174 -11.30 2.09 9.74
CA GLY A 174 -11.08 3.16 10.71
C GLY A 174 -9.60 3.49 10.84
N GLY A 175 -9.23 4.18 11.92
CA GLY A 175 -7.84 4.56 12.17
C GLY A 175 -7.30 5.51 11.11
N LYS A 176 -6.16 5.19 10.52
CA LYS A 176 -5.51 6.01 9.50
C LYS A 176 -5.94 5.72 8.05
N THR A 177 -6.87 4.78 7.85
CA THR A 177 -7.31 4.39 6.50
C THR A 177 -8.34 5.34 5.90
N LEU A 178 -8.97 6.15 6.73
CA LEU A 178 -10.01 7.10 6.35
C LEU A 178 -9.68 8.47 6.94
N LYS A 179 -10.09 9.52 6.24
CA LYS A 179 -10.00 10.90 6.74
C LYS A 179 -11.39 11.48 6.92
N ILE A 180 -11.59 12.22 7.99
CA ILE A 180 -12.84 12.97 8.24
C ILE A 180 -13.03 13.97 7.09
N GLY A 181 -14.27 14.08 6.59
CA GLY A 181 -14.64 14.90 5.45
C GLY A 181 -14.50 14.22 4.08
N GLU A 182 -13.86 13.04 3.99
CA GLU A 182 -13.82 12.28 2.74
C GLU A 182 -15.22 11.74 2.39
N THR A 183 -15.55 11.78 1.08
CA THR A 183 -16.84 11.30 0.57
C THR A 183 -16.67 10.00 -0.21
N TYR A 184 -17.49 9.01 0.09
CA TYR A 184 -17.51 7.71 -0.58
C TYR A 184 -18.84 7.43 -1.26
N ASN A 185 -18.80 6.73 -2.41
CA ASN A 185 -20.02 6.22 -3.03
C ASN A 185 -20.49 4.96 -2.28
N LEU A 186 -21.74 4.94 -1.88
CA LEU A 186 -22.36 3.76 -1.32
C LEU A 186 -22.92 2.90 -2.47
N VAL A 187 -22.48 1.65 -2.55
CA VAL A 187 -22.91 0.71 -3.58
C VAL A 187 -23.57 -0.52 -2.96
N LYS A 188 -24.67 -0.96 -3.58
CA LYS A 188 -25.32 -2.23 -3.26
C LYS A 188 -24.79 -3.31 -4.17
N LEU A 189 -24.29 -4.40 -3.59
CA LEU A 189 -23.83 -5.57 -4.34
C LEU A 189 -25.03 -6.46 -4.71
N GLY A 190 -25.26 -6.61 -6.01
CA GLY A 190 -26.28 -7.47 -6.59
C GLY A 190 -25.79 -8.90 -6.84
N LYS A 191 -26.32 -9.53 -7.90
CA LYS A 191 -26.00 -10.91 -8.30
C LYS A 191 -24.54 -11.04 -8.73
N SER A 192 -23.98 -12.24 -8.54
CA SER A 192 -22.66 -12.58 -9.10
C SER A 192 -22.72 -12.60 -10.62
N VAL A 193 -21.72 -12.02 -11.26
CA VAL A 193 -21.54 -12.00 -12.71
C VAL A 193 -20.38 -12.93 -13.03
N SER A 194 -20.59 -13.82 -14.00
CA SER A 194 -19.55 -14.71 -14.52
C SER A 194 -19.46 -14.56 -16.04
N ASP A 195 -18.24 -14.72 -16.56
CA ASP A 195 -18.02 -14.73 -17.99
C ASP A 195 -18.77 -15.93 -18.62
N PRO A 196 -19.56 -15.72 -19.67
CA PRO A 196 -20.32 -16.77 -20.30
C PRO A 196 -19.44 -17.84 -20.97
N TYR A 197 -18.23 -17.51 -21.39
CA TYR A 197 -17.32 -18.38 -22.12
C TYR A 197 -16.35 -19.09 -21.18
N THR A 198 -15.63 -18.34 -20.33
CA THR A 198 -14.61 -18.88 -19.42
C THR A 198 -15.20 -19.43 -18.13
N LYS A 199 -16.46 -19.08 -17.79
CA LYS A 199 -17.11 -19.34 -16.49
C LYS A 199 -16.41 -18.68 -15.30
N GLU A 200 -15.44 -17.85 -15.57
CA GLU A 200 -14.69 -17.12 -14.57
C GLU A 200 -15.60 -16.09 -13.87
N ARG A 201 -15.44 -15.95 -12.56
CA ARG A 201 -16.24 -15.01 -11.78
C ARG A 201 -15.70 -13.59 -11.97
N LEU A 202 -16.47 -12.73 -12.64
CA LEU A 202 -16.12 -11.33 -12.90
C LEU A 202 -16.43 -10.38 -11.73
N GLY A 203 -17.12 -10.87 -10.69
CA GLY A 203 -17.49 -10.04 -9.54
C GLY A 203 -18.99 -10.06 -9.26
N ARG A 204 -19.51 -8.94 -8.80
CA ARG A 204 -20.96 -8.75 -8.53
C ARG A 204 -21.43 -7.46 -9.19
N LEU A 205 -22.69 -7.45 -9.60
CA LEU A 205 -23.32 -6.24 -10.11
C LEU A 205 -23.32 -5.17 -9.01
N GLU A 206 -22.85 -3.97 -9.32
CA GLU A 206 -22.79 -2.85 -8.39
C GLU A 206 -23.82 -1.79 -8.78
N THR A 207 -24.69 -1.44 -7.83
CA THR A 207 -25.67 -0.37 -8.01
C THR A 207 -25.37 0.73 -7.00
N LYS A 208 -25.07 1.94 -7.49
CA LYS A 208 -24.89 3.11 -6.62
C LYS A 208 -26.23 3.45 -5.96
N VAL A 209 -26.23 3.48 -4.62
CA VAL A 209 -27.42 3.77 -3.82
C VAL A 209 -27.34 5.10 -3.07
N GLY A 210 -26.16 5.70 -2.97
CA GLY A 210 -25.99 6.98 -2.30
C GLY A 210 -24.53 7.42 -2.21
N LYS A 211 -24.31 8.44 -1.38
CA LYS A 211 -22.99 8.92 -0.96
C LYS A 211 -22.97 9.03 0.55
N VAL A 212 -21.84 8.78 1.16
CA VAL A 212 -21.60 8.95 2.59
C VAL A 212 -20.34 9.80 2.78
N GLU A 213 -20.36 10.65 3.79
CA GLU A 213 -19.21 11.44 4.22
C GLU A 213 -18.69 10.87 5.54
N ILE A 214 -17.39 10.80 5.70
CA ILE A 214 -16.76 10.35 6.94
C ILE A 214 -16.90 11.45 7.99
N SER A 215 -17.77 11.27 8.95
CA SER A 215 -18.01 12.21 10.04
C SER A 215 -17.15 11.94 11.28
N ASP A 216 -16.81 10.67 11.52
CA ASP A 216 -16.01 10.25 12.65
C ASP A 216 -15.16 9.02 12.30
N VAL A 217 -13.97 8.93 12.90
CA VAL A 217 -13.04 7.82 12.71
C VAL A 217 -12.56 7.34 14.06
N GLN A 218 -13.02 6.16 14.47
CA GLN A 218 -12.60 5.55 15.71
C GLN A 218 -11.18 4.99 15.60
N ALA A 219 -10.34 5.27 16.60
CA ALA A 219 -9.06 4.61 16.76
C ALA A 219 -9.31 3.14 17.17
N LYS A 220 -8.75 2.21 16.41
CA LYS A 220 -8.78 0.79 16.76
C LYS A 220 -7.72 0.43 17.76
#